data_7906b50886b9c73586798646fa42e37f
#
_entry.id   7906b50886b9c73586798646fa42e37f
#
_cell.length_a   1.000
_cell.length_b   1.000
_cell.length_c   1.000
_cell.angle_alpha   90.00
_cell.angle_beta   90.00
_cell.angle_gamma   90.00
#
_symmetry.space_group_name_H-M   'P 1'
#
loop_
_entity.id
_entity.type
_entity.pdbx_description
1 polymer ?
#
loop_
_entity_poly.entity_id
_entity_poly.type
_entity_poly.pdbx_seq_one_letter_code
_entity_poly.pdbx_strand_id
1 'polypeptide(L)'
;KGKPLHFVELVIKRFIMERFKLHIEAESRIRWKVYVRFGGEFSETDHSNMARHRLLSLHFKFSDLSTIAYNHLLNHPEGYKVKPKFYVINFDDPRRSHRCNPIHPDFMEDITDAYESAYTIMLNLNKSWVQKQGDFFVESPIILFAAIIWYLKIFQNGKYCTFPHAIEFLNRRYEDIFPILTSYPELENYLSPFMDAWLGGAAEQLMGQIASAKIPLSRMISPQLYWVMSDSEFTLDINNPEEPKILCVGNNPDRQNIYGAALGLYNSRIVKLINKKGMLKSSVIIDELPTIYFKGLDNLIATARSNKVAVCLGFQDFSQLVRDYGDKEAKVVMNTVGNIFSGQVVGETAKTLSERFGKVLQKRQSIS
;
A
#
# COMPACT_ATOMS: atom_id res chain seq x y z
N LYS A 1 19.91 8.72 -26.54
CA LYS A 1 19.15 9.14 -25.35
C LYS A 1 18.05 8.17 -24.90
N GLY A 2 17.72 7.08 -25.58
CA GLY A 2 16.69 6.12 -25.21
C GLY A 2 17.19 4.71 -24.86
N LYS A 3 18.46 4.41 -25.02
CA LYS A 3 19.05 3.06 -24.87
C LYS A 3 18.86 2.40 -23.50
N PRO A 4 19.03 3.09 -22.34
CA PRO A 4 18.90 2.41 -21.06
C PRO A 4 17.50 1.93 -20.75
N LEU A 5 16.45 2.73 -21.05
CA LEU A 5 15.06 2.35 -20.77
C LEU A 5 14.54 1.28 -21.73
N HIS A 6 14.94 1.31 -22.99
CA HIS A 6 14.60 0.22 -23.92
C HIS A 6 15.20 -1.12 -23.47
N PHE A 7 16.41 -1.08 -22.93
CA PHE A 7 17.02 -2.28 -22.34
C PHE A 7 16.27 -2.73 -21.08
N VAL A 8 15.88 -1.80 -20.19
CA VAL A 8 15.08 -2.11 -19.01
C VAL A 8 13.73 -2.75 -19.40
N GLU A 9 13.07 -2.22 -20.42
CA GLU A 9 11.85 -2.83 -20.97
C GLU A 9 12.09 -4.26 -21.47
N LEU A 10 13.19 -4.50 -22.18
CA LEU A 10 13.56 -5.83 -22.63
C LEU A 10 13.87 -6.78 -21.48
N VAL A 11 14.56 -6.32 -20.43
CA VAL A 11 14.84 -7.12 -19.25
C VAL A 11 13.53 -7.48 -18.52
N ILE A 12 12.62 -6.52 -18.32
CA ILE A 12 11.33 -6.78 -17.69
C ILE A 12 10.49 -7.74 -18.52
N LYS A 13 10.36 -7.51 -19.84
CA LYS A 13 9.65 -8.41 -20.73
C LYS A 13 10.24 -9.82 -20.70
N ARG A 14 11.57 -9.93 -20.80
CA ARG A 14 12.26 -11.21 -20.76
C ARG A 14 12.08 -11.90 -19.42
N PHE A 15 12.22 -11.18 -18.31
CA PHE A 15 12.05 -11.70 -16.96
C PHE A 15 10.61 -12.21 -16.71
N ILE A 16 9.61 -11.46 -17.17
CA ILE A 16 8.21 -11.86 -17.07
C ILE A 16 7.92 -13.03 -18.01
N MET A 17 8.32 -12.98 -19.29
CA MET A 17 8.00 -13.98 -20.30
C MET A 17 8.74 -15.30 -20.11
N GLU A 18 10.03 -15.28 -19.79
CA GLU A 18 10.82 -16.51 -19.61
C GLU A 18 10.46 -17.29 -18.35
N ARG A 19 10.13 -16.58 -17.26
CA ARG A 19 9.78 -17.25 -16.00
C ARG A 19 8.31 -17.63 -15.86
N PHE A 20 7.43 -16.90 -16.51
CA PHE A 20 6.02 -17.23 -16.43
C PHE A 20 5.54 -18.17 -17.52
N LYS A 21 6.24 -18.44 -18.63
CA LYS A 21 5.76 -19.27 -19.77
C LYS A 21 4.21 -19.35 -19.77
N LEU A 22 3.59 -18.22 -19.46
CA LEU A 22 2.17 -18.09 -19.44
C LEU A 22 1.76 -18.01 -20.90
N HIS A 23 1.25 -19.10 -21.44
CA HIS A 23 0.29 -19.01 -22.50
C HIS A 23 -0.87 -18.21 -21.93
N ILE A 24 -0.79 -16.90 -22.08
CA ILE A 24 -1.93 -16.02 -21.88
C ILE A 24 -2.80 -16.22 -23.10
N GLU A 25 -3.61 -17.26 -23.08
CA GLU A 25 -4.84 -17.23 -23.86
C GLU A 25 -5.65 -16.07 -23.29
N ALA A 26 -5.87 -15.06 -24.14
CA ALA A 26 -6.45 -13.76 -23.81
C ALA A 26 -7.92 -13.80 -23.38
N GLU A 27 -8.44 -14.92 -22.90
CA GLU A 27 -9.86 -15.13 -22.58
C GLU A 27 -10.14 -15.84 -21.26
N SER A 28 -9.33 -15.77 -20.23
CA SER A 28 -9.78 -16.27 -18.94
C SER A 28 -10.53 -15.20 -18.15
N ARG A 29 -11.79 -14.98 -18.51
CA ARG A 29 -12.79 -14.39 -17.60
C ARG A 29 -12.79 -15.26 -16.34
N ILE A 30 -12.36 -14.70 -15.22
CA ILE A 30 -12.36 -15.38 -13.92
C ILE A 30 -13.82 -15.76 -13.61
N ARG A 31 -14.18 -17.01 -13.85
CA ARG A 31 -15.45 -17.58 -13.37
C ARG A 31 -15.18 -18.24 -12.01
N TRP A 32 -15.41 -17.51 -10.96
CA TRP A 32 -15.44 -18.05 -9.62
C TRP A 32 -16.73 -18.84 -9.42
N LYS A 33 -16.65 -20.17 -9.36
CA LYS A 33 -17.67 -20.98 -8.73
C LYS A 33 -17.16 -21.36 -7.35
N VAL A 34 -17.61 -20.65 -6.32
CA VAL A 34 -17.34 -20.98 -4.93
C VAL A 34 -18.66 -21.25 -4.24
N TYR A 35 -18.83 -22.45 -3.74
CA TYR A 35 -19.92 -22.80 -2.82
C TYR A 35 -19.41 -22.57 -1.40
N VAL A 36 -19.99 -21.61 -0.68
CA VAL A 36 -19.74 -21.41 0.74
C VAL A 36 -21.00 -21.76 1.51
N ARG A 37 -20.89 -22.73 2.43
CA ARG A 37 -21.95 -23.09 3.36
C ARG A 37 -21.72 -22.32 4.65
N PHE A 38 -22.62 -21.41 4.97
CA PHE A 38 -22.61 -20.66 6.23
C PHE A 38 -23.33 -21.45 7.32
N GLY A 39 -22.66 -21.62 8.47
CA GLY A 39 -23.30 -22.00 9.73
C GLY A 39 -23.07 -20.86 10.72
N GLY A 40 -24.14 -20.13 11.08
CA GLY A 40 -24.14 -19.07 12.08
C GLY A 40 -25.19 -18.00 11.76
N GLU A 41 -26.20 -17.89 12.62
CA GLU A 41 -27.27 -16.89 12.51
C GLU A 41 -26.70 -15.48 12.78
N PHE A 42 -26.78 -14.61 11.77
CA PHE A 42 -26.65 -13.16 11.95
C PHE A 42 -28.01 -12.50 11.66
N SER A 43 -28.41 -11.53 12.49
CA SER A 43 -29.68 -10.85 12.35
C SER A 43 -29.73 -9.96 11.09
N GLU A 44 -30.87 -9.97 10.40
CA GLU A 44 -31.12 -9.31 9.11
C GLU A 44 -30.92 -7.78 9.08
N THR A 45 -30.77 -7.12 10.23
CA THR A 45 -30.71 -5.66 10.31
C THR A 45 -29.36 -5.04 9.99
N ASP A 46 -28.25 -5.79 10.06
CA ASP A 46 -26.90 -5.25 9.83
C ASP A 46 -26.44 -5.29 8.37
N HIS A 47 -27.07 -6.11 7.54
CA HIS A 47 -26.66 -6.30 6.15
C HIS A 47 -26.95 -5.11 5.22
N SER A 48 -27.99 -4.32 5.52
CA SER A 48 -28.41 -3.23 4.64
C SER A 48 -27.47 -2.00 4.65
N ASN A 49 -26.71 -1.79 5.72
CA ASN A 49 -25.80 -0.64 5.84
C ASN A 49 -24.40 -0.90 5.23
N MET A 50 -23.92 -2.12 5.22
CA MET A 50 -22.64 -2.48 4.57
C MET A 50 -22.73 -2.42 3.04
N ALA A 51 -23.88 -2.75 2.46
CA ALA A 51 -24.11 -2.77 1.02
C ALA A 51 -23.97 -1.42 0.30
N ARG A 52 -23.96 -0.31 1.04
CA ARG A 52 -23.92 1.05 0.47
C ARG A 52 -22.53 1.66 0.38
N HIS A 53 -21.50 0.95 0.80
CA HIS A 53 -20.12 1.45 0.82
C HIS A 53 -19.27 0.75 -0.24
N ARG A 54 -18.42 1.52 -0.92
CA ARG A 54 -17.35 0.97 -1.75
C ARG A 54 -16.26 0.48 -0.82
N LEU A 55 -15.81 -0.74 -1.04
CA LEU A 55 -14.99 -1.45 -0.09
C LEU A 55 -13.56 -1.57 -0.60
N LEU A 56 -12.59 -1.08 0.17
CA LEU A 56 -11.23 -1.57 0.17
C LEU A 56 -11.11 -2.57 1.32
N SER A 57 -10.77 -3.80 1.01
CA SER A 57 -10.57 -4.83 2.01
C SER A 57 -9.18 -5.43 1.87
N LEU A 58 -8.40 -5.36 2.93
CA LEU A 58 -7.04 -5.87 3.03
C LEU A 58 -7.06 -7.10 3.93
N HIS A 59 -6.54 -8.21 3.43
CA HIS A 59 -6.67 -9.50 4.10
C HIS A 59 -5.32 -10.10 4.41
N PHE A 60 -5.13 -10.50 5.67
CA PHE A 60 -3.96 -11.23 6.12
C PHE A 60 -3.98 -12.69 5.61
N LYS A 61 -5.16 -13.32 5.57
CA LYS A 61 -5.39 -14.61 4.90
C LYS A 61 -6.25 -14.36 3.67
N PHE A 62 -5.60 -14.34 2.50
CA PHE A 62 -6.28 -14.12 1.25
C PHE A 62 -7.24 -15.28 0.95
N SER A 63 -8.33 -15.02 0.33
CA SER A 63 -9.47 -15.78 -0.18
C SER A 63 -10.77 -15.63 0.61
N ASP A 64 -10.76 -15.73 1.93
CA ASP A 64 -12.03 -15.84 2.68
C ASP A 64 -12.85 -14.55 2.64
N LEU A 65 -12.28 -13.42 3.08
CA LEU A 65 -12.99 -12.15 3.09
C LEU A 65 -13.24 -11.59 1.69
N SER A 66 -12.32 -11.83 0.73
CA SER A 66 -12.53 -11.43 -0.66
C SER A 66 -13.68 -12.19 -1.30
N THR A 67 -13.83 -13.47 -0.95
CA THR A 67 -14.97 -14.29 -1.37
C THR A 67 -16.28 -13.78 -0.79
N ILE A 68 -16.29 -13.38 0.48
CA ILE A 68 -17.47 -12.77 1.13
C ILE A 68 -17.86 -11.48 0.42
N ALA A 69 -16.89 -10.59 0.18
CA ALA A 69 -17.14 -9.32 -0.51
C ALA A 69 -17.68 -9.51 -1.94
N TYR A 70 -17.12 -10.48 -2.67
CA TYR A 70 -17.59 -10.82 -4.02
C TYR A 70 -19.01 -11.40 -4.01
N ASN A 71 -19.29 -12.35 -3.13
CA ASN A 71 -20.62 -12.95 -3.01
C ASN A 71 -21.66 -11.91 -2.57
N HIS A 72 -21.30 -10.99 -1.67
CA HIS A 72 -22.17 -9.90 -1.29
C HIS A 72 -22.54 -9.02 -2.50
N LEU A 73 -21.55 -8.65 -3.33
CA LEU A 73 -21.81 -7.87 -4.55
C LEU A 73 -22.70 -8.62 -5.56
N LEU A 74 -22.58 -9.93 -5.66
CA LEU A 74 -23.41 -10.75 -6.55
C LEU A 74 -24.85 -10.86 -6.07
N ASN A 75 -25.06 -11.01 -4.75
CA ASN A 75 -26.35 -11.27 -4.16
C ASN A 75 -27.15 -10.01 -3.83
N HIS A 76 -26.48 -8.85 -3.70
CA HIS A 76 -27.11 -7.58 -3.32
C HIS A 76 -26.76 -6.43 -4.26
N PRO A 77 -26.94 -6.58 -5.59
CA PRO A 77 -26.62 -5.53 -6.55
C PRO A 77 -27.53 -4.29 -6.41
N GLU A 78 -28.73 -4.45 -5.86
CA GLU A 78 -29.73 -3.40 -5.63
C GLU A 78 -29.29 -2.35 -4.59
N GLY A 79 -28.32 -2.68 -3.75
CA GLY A 79 -27.74 -1.76 -2.76
C GLY A 79 -26.92 -0.61 -3.36
N TYR A 80 -26.60 -0.67 -4.66
CA TYR A 80 -25.74 0.29 -5.33
C TYR A 80 -26.47 1.07 -6.42
N LYS A 81 -26.37 2.40 -6.40
CA LYS A 81 -26.87 3.24 -7.51
C LYS A 81 -26.13 2.97 -8.82
N VAL A 82 -24.82 2.81 -8.72
CA VAL A 82 -23.93 2.36 -9.80
C VAL A 82 -23.23 1.11 -9.29
N LYS A 83 -23.40 -0.01 -10.00
CA LYS A 83 -22.79 -1.29 -9.62
C LYS A 83 -21.26 -1.15 -9.66
N PRO A 84 -20.57 -1.37 -8.54
CA PRO A 84 -19.10 -1.30 -8.54
C PRO A 84 -18.48 -2.46 -9.29
N LYS A 85 -17.34 -2.22 -9.91
CA LYS A 85 -16.48 -3.27 -10.46
C LYS A 85 -15.70 -3.92 -9.32
N PHE A 86 -15.46 -5.22 -9.42
CA PHE A 86 -14.71 -5.98 -8.42
C PHE A 86 -13.30 -6.28 -8.90
N TYR A 87 -12.31 -5.91 -8.10
CA TYR A 87 -10.90 -6.10 -8.40
C TYR A 87 -10.18 -6.80 -7.25
N VAL A 88 -9.15 -7.55 -7.59
CA VAL A 88 -8.34 -8.32 -6.65
C VAL A 88 -6.86 -8.10 -6.98
N ILE A 89 -6.04 -7.84 -5.96
CA ILE A 89 -4.59 -7.91 -6.03
C ILE A 89 -4.12 -9.12 -5.22
N ASN A 90 -3.49 -10.07 -5.91
CA ASN A 90 -2.97 -11.30 -5.34
C ASN A 90 -1.58 -11.59 -5.91
N PHE A 91 -0.55 -11.39 -5.10
CA PHE A 91 0.83 -11.65 -5.50
C PHE A 91 1.20 -13.14 -5.50
N ASP A 92 0.47 -13.99 -4.78
CA ASP A 92 0.75 -15.42 -4.72
C ASP A 92 0.32 -16.16 -5.99
N ASP A 93 -0.79 -15.76 -6.58
CA ASP A 93 -1.26 -16.31 -7.86
C ASP A 93 -1.63 -15.17 -8.83
N PRO A 94 -0.67 -14.69 -9.63
CA PRO A 94 -0.91 -13.62 -10.61
C PRO A 94 -2.00 -13.94 -11.64
N ARG A 95 -2.30 -15.22 -11.89
CA ARG A 95 -3.39 -15.63 -12.79
C ARG A 95 -4.77 -15.30 -12.21
N ARG A 96 -4.83 -15.07 -10.90
CA ARG A 96 -6.03 -14.67 -10.14
C ARG A 96 -5.88 -13.27 -9.57
N SER A 97 -5.10 -12.44 -10.20
CA SER A 97 -4.86 -11.06 -9.82
C SER A 97 -5.14 -10.15 -10.98
N HIS A 98 -5.71 -8.99 -10.69
CA HIS A 98 -5.68 -7.87 -11.63
C HIS A 98 -4.33 -7.16 -11.52
N ARG A 99 -3.95 -6.50 -12.59
CA ARG A 99 -2.75 -5.68 -12.64
C ARG A 99 -3.11 -4.25 -12.25
N CYS A 100 -2.27 -3.66 -11.42
CA CYS A 100 -2.42 -2.26 -11.04
C CYS A 100 -1.06 -1.67 -10.70
N ASN A 101 -0.71 -0.60 -11.35
CA ASN A 101 0.51 0.15 -11.07
C ASN A 101 0.27 1.15 -9.93
N PRO A 102 0.88 0.98 -8.74
CA PRO A 102 0.64 1.87 -7.61
C PRO A 102 1.29 3.26 -7.78
N ILE A 103 2.24 3.40 -8.71
CA ILE A 103 2.88 4.69 -9.06
C ILE A 103 2.43 5.18 -10.45
N HIS A 104 1.14 5.01 -10.76
CA HIS A 104 0.60 5.46 -12.04
C HIS A 104 0.83 6.96 -12.23
N PRO A 105 1.36 7.41 -13.39
CA PRO A 105 1.77 8.81 -13.60
C PRO A 105 0.65 9.82 -13.43
N ASP A 106 -0.59 9.49 -13.76
CA ASP A 106 -1.75 10.39 -13.68
C ASP A 106 -2.14 10.74 -12.24
N PHE A 107 -1.69 9.96 -11.26
CA PHE A 107 -1.97 10.19 -9.85
C PHE A 107 -0.81 10.82 -9.07
N MET A 108 0.22 11.26 -9.78
CA MET A 108 1.33 12.03 -9.21
C MET A 108 1.28 13.46 -9.77
N GLU A 109 0.94 14.42 -8.91
CA GLU A 109 0.81 15.83 -9.28
C GLU A 109 2.16 16.55 -9.28
N ASP A 110 2.99 16.25 -8.27
CA ASP A 110 4.32 16.79 -8.11
C ASP A 110 5.34 15.78 -7.59
N ILE A 111 6.60 16.18 -7.47
CA ILE A 111 7.70 15.31 -7.04
C ILE A 111 7.53 14.79 -5.59
N THR A 112 6.73 15.46 -4.76
CA THR A 112 6.45 15.01 -3.40
C THR A 112 5.63 13.72 -3.38
N ASP A 113 4.82 13.47 -4.41
CA ASP A 113 4.11 12.20 -4.59
C ASP A 113 5.06 11.04 -4.88
N ALA A 114 6.12 11.30 -5.64
CA ALA A 114 7.18 10.31 -5.87
C ALA A 114 7.98 10.06 -4.59
N TYR A 115 8.28 11.13 -3.81
CA TYR A 115 8.94 11.01 -2.51
C TYR A 115 8.11 10.20 -1.52
N GLU A 116 6.82 10.47 -1.40
CA GLU A 116 5.91 9.70 -0.51
C GLU A 116 5.86 8.22 -0.90
N SER A 117 5.88 7.92 -2.19
CA SER A 117 5.90 6.55 -2.70
C SER A 117 7.22 5.84 -2.34
N ALA A 118 8.35 6.50 -2.58
CA ALA A 118 9.67 6.01 -2.22
C ALA A 118 9.81 5.81 -0.71
N TYR A 119 9.39 6.80 0.08
CA TYR A 119 9.40 6.78 1.53
C TYR A 119 8.61 5.58 2.06
N THR A 120 7.37 5.43 1.62
CA THR A 120 6.49 4.35 2.09
C THR A 120 7.09 2.98 1.83
N ILE A 121 7.63 2.74 0.63
CA ILE A 121 8.17 1.43 0.28
C ILE A 121 9.46 1.12 1.03
N MET A 122 10.35 2.11 1.16
CA MET A 122 11.63 1.96 1.85
C MET A 122 11.43 1.66 3.35
N LEU A 123 10.49 2.35 4.01
CA LEU A 123 10.20 2.10 5.42
C LEU A 123 9.53 0.75 5.66
N ASN A 124 8.67 0.29 4.75
CA ASN A 124 8.10 -1.05 4.84
C ASN A 124 9.15 -2.15 4.67
N LEU A 125 10.14 -1.95 3.78
CA LEU A 125 11.25 -2.88 3.60
C LEU A 125 12.23 -2.90 4.79
N ASN A 126 12.31 -1.78 5.51
CA ASN A 126 13.19 -1.61 6.67
C ASN A 126 12.43 -0.90 7.80
N LYS A 127 11.58 -1.63 8.51
CA LYS A 127 10.74 -1.09 9.60
C LYS A 127 11.52 -0.34 10.69
N SER A 128 12.78 -0.72 10.94
CA SER A 128 13.66 0.01 11.90
C SER A 128 13.92 1.46 11.47
N TRP A 129 13.75 1.81 10.20
CA TRP A 129 13.93 3.17 9.70
C TRP A 129 12.81 4.11 10.13
N VAL A 130 11.64 3.58 10.48
CA VAL A 130 10.53 4.39 11.03
C VAL A 130 10.99 5.23 12.24
N GLN A 131 11.89 4.68 13.07
CA GLN A 131 12.42 5.35 14.24
C GLN A 131 13.69 6.20 13.98
N LYS A 132 14.23 6.14 12.76
CA LYS A 132 15.46 6.82 12.34
C LYS A 132 15.23 7.86 11.26
N GLN A 133 14.06 8.47 11.25
CA GLN A 133 13.72 9.53 10.28
C GLN A 133 14.68 10.72 10.48
N GLY A 134 15.18 11.27 9.37
CA GLY A 134 16.19 12.32 9.36
C GLY A 134 17.64 11.83 9.41
N ASP A 135 17.86 10.50 9.53
CA ASP A 135 19.19 9.92 9.35
C ASP A 135 19.59 9.93 7.87
N PHE A 136 20.84 10.30 7.61
CA PHE A 136 21.38 10.42 6.26
C PHE A 136 21.26 9.12 5.43
N PHE A 137 21.51 7.97 6.04
CA PHE A 137 21.41 6.66 5.36
C PHE A 137 19.96 6.18 5.21
N VAL A 138 19.00 6.85 5.82
CA VAL A 138 17.57 6.62 5.60
C VAL A 138 17.05 7.55 4.50
N GLU A 139 17.41 8.84 4.56
CA GLU A 139 16.90 9.83 3.63
C GLU A 139 17.51 9.70 2.22
N SER A 140 18.82 9.43 2.11
CA SER A 140 19.49 9.35 0.80
C SER A 140 18.86 8.31 -0.14
N PRO A 141 18.61 7.03 0.26
CA PRO A 141 17.98 6.06 -0.62
C PRO A 141 16.54 6.44 -1.02
N ILE A 142 15.81 7.12 -0.12
CA ILE A 142 14.45 7.59 -0.40
C ILE A 142 14.49 8.67 -1.48
N ILE A 143 15.39 9.66 -1.33
CA ILE A 143 15.55 10.77 -2.26
C ILE A 143 15.98 10.26 -3.65
N LEU A 144 16.95 9.34 -3.70
CA LEU A 144 17.40 8.76 -4.97
C LEU A 144 16.27 8.01 -5.68
N PHE A 145 15.53 7.20 -4.94
CA PHE A 145 14.43 6.42 -5.53
C PHE A 145 13.25 7.34 -5.94
N ALA A 146 12.97 8.38 -5.18
CA ALA A 146 12.00 9.43 -5.55
C ALA A 146 12.38 10.14 -6.85
N ALA A 147 13.64 10.52 -7.00
CA ALA A 147 14.14 11.11 -8.23
C ALA A 147 13.98 10.19 -9.44
N ILE A 148 14.21 8.89 -9.28
CA ILE A 148 13.99 7.90 -10.33
C ILE A 148 12.51 7.76 -10.68
N ILE A 149 11.62 7.68 -9.70
CA ILE A 149 10.17 7.60 -9.94
C ILE A 149 9.70 8.84 -10.69
N TRP A 150 10.12 10.04 -10.25
CA TRP A 150 9.75 11.29 -10.90
C TRP A 150 10.30 11.41 -12.31
N TYR A 151 11.56 11.01 -12.54
CA TYR A 151 12.12 10.93 -13.88
C TYR A 151 11.25 10.06 -14.81
N LEU A 152 10.86 8.86 -14.34
CA LEU A 152 10.02 7.97 -15.14
C LEU A 152 8.62 8.53 -15.40
N LYS A 153 8.09 9.37 -14.49
CA LYS A 153 6.83 10.09 -14.69
C LYS A 153 6.90 11.09 -15.83
N ILE A 154 7.97 11.89 -15.87
CA ILE A 154 8.11 12.95 -16.89
C ILE A 154 8.65 12.41 -18.22
N PHE A 155 9.40 11.34 -18.20
CA PHE A 155 9.96 10.74 -19.42
C PHE A 155 8.87 10.10 -20.27
N GLN A 156 8.76 10.55 -21.55
CA GLN A 156 7.76 10.04 -22.50
C GLN A 156 6.34 9.94 -21.96
N ASN A 157 5.88 10.98 -21.24
CA ASN A 157 4.55 11.05 -20.62
C ASN A 157 4.23 9.87 -19.69
N GLY A 158 5.23 9.41 -18.93
CA GLY A 158 5.05 8.35 -17.94
C GLY A 158 4.95 6.94 -18.49
N LYS A 159 5.25 6.71 -19.78
CA LYS A 159 5.15 5.38 -20.41
C LYS A 159 5.84 4.27 -19.63
N TYR A 160 6.93 4.58 -18.95
CA TYR A 160 7.71 3.62 -18.17
C TYR A 160 7.60 3.86 -16.66
N CYS A 161 6.64 4.69 -16.23
CA CYS A 161 6.45 4.97 -14.82
C CYS A 161 5.71 3.83 -14.14
N THR A 162 6.39 2.71 -13.95
CA THR A 162 5.92 1.57 -13.17
C THR A 162 6.98 1.16 -12.15
N PHE A 163 6.53 0.51 -11.09
CA PHE A 163 7.43 0.08 -10.03
C PHE A 163 8.57 -0.86 -10.52
N PRO A 164 8.31 -1.87 -11.36
CA PRO A 164 9.37 -2.68 -11.95
C PRO A 164 10.40 -1.87 -12.74
N HIS A 165 9.96 -0.89 -13.54
CA HIS A 165 10.90 -0.05 -14.30
C HIS A 165 11.76 0.82 -13.38
N ALA A 166 11.21 1.31 -12.28
CA ALA A 166 11.96 2.10 -11.31
C ALA A 166 13.07 1.26 -10.64
N ILE A 167 12.76 0.02 -10.25
CA ILE A 167 13.78 -0.89 -9.67
C ILE A 167 14.86 -1.24 -10.70
N GLU A 168 14.46 -1.62 -11.90
CA GLU A 168 15.43 -2.02 -12.94
C GLU A 168 16.30 -0.84 -13.40
N PHE A 169 15.75 0.38 -13.41
CA PHE A 169 16.51 1.59 -13.68
C PHE A 169 17.53 1.86 -12.56
N LEU A 170 17.13 1.79 -11.29
CA LEU A 170 18.03 1.94 -10.15
C LEU A 170 19.17 0.90 -10.17
N ASN A 171 18.90 -0.33 -10.62
CA ASN A 171 19.89 -1.40 -10.66
C ASN A 171 20.99 -1.20 -11.72
N ARG A 172 20.84 -0.22 -12.61
CA ARG A 172 21.90 0.15 -13.55
C ARG A 172 23.11 0.74 -12.82
N ARG A 173 24.21 0.87 -13.53
CA ARG A 173 25.40 1.56 -13.05
C ARG A 173 25.08 3.03 -12.85
N TYR A 174 25.59 3.63 -11.79
CA TYR A 174 25.34 5.06 -11.51
C TYR A 174 25.94 5.96 -12.59
N GLU A 175 27.04 5.54 -13.23
CA GLU A 175 27.65 6.24 -14.36
C GLU A 175 26.73 6.32 -15.58
N ASP A 176 25.79 5.39 -15.71
CA ASP A 176 24.80 5.37 -16.79
C ASP A 176 23.55 6.20 -16.42
N ILE A 177 23.13 6.18 -15.14
CA ILE A 177 21.87 6.80 -14.73
C ILE A 177 22.02 8.28 -14.35
N PHE A 178 23.08 8.70 -13.70
CA PHE A 178 23.25 10.09 -13.27
C PHE A 178 23.30 11.08 -14.42
N PRO A 179 24.02 10.86 -15.53
CA PRO A 179 23.96 11.77 -16.68
C PRO A 179 22.57 11.93 -17.30
N ILE A 180 21.73 10.89 -17.16
CA ILE A 180 20.33 10.93 -17.61
C ILE A 180 19.50 11.76 -16.65
N LEU A 181 19.58 11.48 -15.36
CA LEU A 181 18.79 12.15 -14.34
C LEU A 181 19.12 13.65 -14.24
N THR A 182 20.42 14.00 -14.31
CA THR A 182 20.88 15.41 -14.25
C THR A 182 20.52 16.22 -15.50
N SER A 183 20.13 15.55 -16.59
CA SER A 183 19.61 16.26 -17.77
C SER A 183 18.20 16.88 -17.57
N TYR A 184 17.58 16.63 -16.40
CA TYR A 184 16.28 17.14 -16.01
C TYR A 184 16.43 18.15 -14.86
N PRO A 185 16.24 19.46 -15.09
CA PRO A 185 16.47 20.49 -14.06
C PRO A 185 15.63 20.32 -12.80
N GLU A 186 14.45 19.73 -12.91
CA GLU A 186 13.57 19.46 -11.78
C GLU A 186 14.17 18.50 -10.75
N LEU A 187 15.16 17.70 -11.15
CA LEU A 187 15.84 16.72 -10.30
C LEU A 187 17.13 17.22 -9.67
N GLU A 188 17.60 18.40 -10.03
CA GLU A 188 18.89 18.93 -9.62
C GLU A 188 19.06 18.91 -8.09
N ASN A 189 18.10 19.46 -7.36
CA ASN A 189 18.15 19.51 -5.89
C ASN A 189 18.10 18.14 -5.23
N TYR A 190 17.45 17.15 -5.85
CA TYR A 190 17.38 15.76 -5.35
C TYR A 190 18.67 15.00 -5.60
N LEU A 191 19.41 15.39 -6.63
CA LEU A 191 20.64 14.69 -7.05
C LEU A 191 21.92 15.34 -6.54
N SER A 192 21.88 16.61 -6.14
CA SER A 192 23.04 17.37 -5.70
C SER A 192 23.92 16.62 -4.68
N PRO A 193 23.38 16.01 -3.59
CA PRO A 193 24.21 15.29 -2.63
C PRO A 193 24.97 14.08 -3.23
N PHE A 194 24.40 13.47 -4.25
CA PHE A 194 25.02 12.33 -4.94
C PHE A 194 26.05 12.80 -5.97
N MET A 195 25.77 13.90 -6.65
CA MET A 195 26.66 14.51 -7.63
C MET A 195 27.89 15.09 -6.96
N ASP A 196 27.71 15.73 -5.80
CA ASP A 196 28.83 16.27 -5.01
C ASP A 196 29.76 15.14 -4.55
N ALA A 197 29.21 14.01 -4.10
CA ALA A 197 29.99 12.84 -3.72
C ALA A 197 30.72 12.21 -4.95
N TRP A 198 30.05 12.15 -6.11
CA TRP A 198 30.62 11.60 -7.33
C TRP A 198 31.76 12.46 -7.90
N LEU A 199 31.50 13.75 -8.08
CA LEU A 199 32.46 14.70 -8.63
C LEU A 199 33.59 15.04 -7.64
N GLY A 200 33.28 15.04 -6.34
CA GLY A 200 34.23 15.28 -5.26
C GLY A 200 35.15 14.08 -4.96
N GLY A 201 35.02 12.96 -5.67
CA GLY A 201 35.88 11.77 -5.49
C GLY A 201 35.53 10.93 -4.24
N ALA A 202 34.38 11.16 -3.57
CA ALA A 202 33.91 10.39 -2.42
C ALA A 202 33.16 9.11 -2.86
N ALA A 203 33.82 8.29 -3.70
CA ALA A 203 33.19 7.12 -4.32
C ALA A 203 32.64 6.10 -3.31
N GLU A 204 33.31 5.88 -2.19
CA GLU A 204 32.84 4.95 -1.15
C GLU A 204 31.54 5.43 -0.50
N GLN A 205 31.42 6.72 -0.22
CA GLN A 205 30.20 7.32 0.30
C GLN A 205 29.04 7.19 -0.70
N LEU A 206 29.29 7.52 -1.96
CA LEU A 206 28.30 7.38 -3.04
C LEU A 206 27.83 5.92 -3.19
N MET A 207 28.76 4.97 -3.22
CA MET A 207 28.41 3.55 -3.29
C MET A 207 27.58 3.10 -2.09
N GLY A 208 27.89 3.58 -0.89
CA GLY A 208 27.12 3.31 0.33
C GLY A 208 25.67 3.83 0.21
N GLN A 209 25.47 5.05 -0.27
CA GLN A 209 24.13 5.64 -0.50
C GLN A 209 23.32 4.81 -1.52
N ILE A 210 23.93 4.46 -2.65
CA ILE A 210 23.29 3.68 -3.71
C ILE A 210 22.98 2.26 -3.22
N ALA A 211 23.89 1.62 -2.48
CA ALA A 211 23.67 0.29 -1.91
C ALA A 211 22.53 0.29 -0.90
N SER A 212 22.40 1.35 -0.09
CA SER A 212 21.29 1.51 0.85
C SER A 212 19.92 1.56 0.15
N ALA A 213 19.85 2.01 -1.09
CA ALA A 213 18.65 1.93 -1.92
C ALA A 213 18.47 0.55 -2.58
N LYS A 214 19.54 0.03 -3.22
CA LYS A 214 19.48 -1.21 -4.01
C LYS A 214 19.19 -2.45 -3.18
N ILE A 215 19.82 -2.57 -2.00
CA ILE A 215 19.70 -3.78 -1.16
C ILE A 215 18.25 -4.03 -0.69
N PRO A 216 17.53 -3.07 -0.11
CA PRO A 216 16.13 -3.30 0.26
C PRO A 216 15.25 -3.59 -0.96
N LEU A 217 15.38 -2.80 -2.03
CA LEU A 217 14.54 -2.93 -3.22
C LEU A 217 14.78 -4.21 -4.01
N SER A 218 15.99 -4.81 -3.91
CA SER A 218 16.26 -6.10 -4.55
C SER A 218 15.36 -7.23 -4.05
N ARG A 219 14.85 -7.13 -2.82
CA ARG A 219 13.88 -8.08 -2.26
C ARG A 219 12.54 -8.04 -2.99
N MET A 220 12.23 -6.94 -3.69
CA MET A 220 11.01 -6.76 -4.47
C MET A 220 11.13 -7.29 -5.90
N ILE A 221 12.32 -7.78 -6.30
CA ILE A 221 12.55 -8.36 -7.63
C ILE A 221 11.94 -9.76 -7.65
N SER A 222 10.70 -9.81 -8.07
CA SER A 222 9.91 -11.04 -8.16
C SER A 222 9.03 -10.99 -9.41
N PRO A 223 8.96 -12.09 -10.19
CA PRO A 223 8.09 -12.14 -11.35
C PRO A 223 6.63 -11.80 -11.03
N GLN A 224 6.15 -12.27 -9.87
CA GLN A 224 4.77 -12.05 -9.43
C GLN A 224 4.50 -10.57 -9.17
N LEU A 225 5.37 -9.91 -8.39
CA LEU A 225 5.25 -8.48 -8.12
C LEU A 225 5.38 -7.67 -9.42
N TYR A 226 6.36 -8.03 -10.28
CA TYR A 226 6.56 -7.35 -11.55
C TYR A 226 5.35 -7.46 -12.46
N TRP A 227 4.73 -8.64 -12.54
CA TRP A 227 3.52 -8.83 -13.32
C TRP A 227 2.39 -7.92 -12.83
N VAL A 228 2.08 -7.98 -11.54
CA VAL A 228 0.95 -7.23 -10.97
C VAL A 228 1.16 -5.72 -11.05
N MET A 229 2.40 -5.23 -10.82
CA MET A 229 2.71 -3.81 -10.67
C MET A 229 3.17 -3.12 -11.96
N SER A 230 3.21 -3.82 -13.11
CA SER A 230 3.75 -3.27 -14.37
C SER A 230 2.70 -2.71 -15.33
N ASP A 231 1.41 -2.83 -15.02
CA ASP A 231 0.31 -2.35 -15.85
C ASP A 231 -0.89 -1.95 -14.99
N SER A 232 -1.92 -1.38 -15.60
CA SER A 232 -3.12 -0.92 -14.90
C SER A 232 -4.39 -1.34 -15.65
N GLU A 233 -5.06 -2.39 -15.16
CA GLU A 233 -6.41 -2.77 -15.58
C GLU A 233 -7.48 -1.92 -14.88
N PHE A 234 -7.10 -1.25 -13.80
CA PHE A 234 -7.96 -0.34 -13.04
C PHE A 234 -7.11 0.71 -12.31
N THR A 235 -7.77 1.71 -11.76
CA THR A 235 -7.18 2.83 -11.01
C THR A 235 -7.54 2.75 -9.52
N LEU A 236 -6.66 3.29 -8.66
CA LEU A 236 -6.80 3.20 -7.20
C LEU A 236 -7.79 4.19 -6.58
N ASP A 237 -8.44 5.03 -7.36
CA ASP A 237 -9.54 5.92 -6.96
C ASP A 237 -10.85 5.14 -6.79
N ILE A 238 -10.88 4.21 -5.83
CA ILE A 238 -11.94 3.21 -5.70
C ILE A 238 -13.35 3.79 -5.48
N ASN A 239 -13.44 5.01 -4.98
CA ASN A 239 -14.70 5.72 -4.73
C ASN A 239 -15.05 6.76 -5.81
N ASN A 240 -14.47 6.63 -6.99
CA ASN A 240 -14.79 7.45 -8.14
C ASN A 240 -16.30 7.32 -8.50
N PRO A 241 -17.04 8.44 -8.63
CA PRO A 241 -18.46 8.40 -8.96
C PRO A 241 -18.80 7.73 -10.28
N GLU A 242 -17.90 7.87 -11.28
CA GLU A 242 -18.12 7.34 -12.61
C GLU A 242 -17.78 5.83 -12.72
N GLU A 243 -16.77 5.41 -11.96
CA GLU A 243 -16.33 4.03 -11.93
C GLU A 243 -16.04 3.55 -10.50
N PRO A 244 -17.09 3.32 -9.69
CA PRO A 244 -16.91 2.82 -8.35
C PRO A 244 -16.34 1.39 -8.35
N LYS A 245 -15.48 1.09 -7.36
CA LYS A 245 -14.76 -0.17 -7.30
C LYS A 245 -14.85 -0.79 -5.91
N ILE A 246 -14.82 -2.12 -5.87
CA ILE A 246 -14.50 -2.89 -4.68
C ILE A 246 -13.13 -3.53 -4.94
N LEU A 247 -12.18 -3.23 -4.10
CA LEU A 247 -10.82 -3.75 -4.21
C LEU A 247 -10.49 -4.62 -2.99
N CYS A 248 -10.10 -5.86 -3.26
CA CYS A 248 -9.56 -6.77 -2.27
C CYS A 248 -8.07 -6.98 -2.52
N VAL A 249 -7.26 -6.81 -1.48
CA VAL A 249 -5.81 -6.94 -1.57
C VAL A 249 -5.34 -7.99 -0.58
N GLY A 250 -4.68 -9.02 -1.09
CA GLY A 250 -4.22 -10.16 -0.31
C GLY A 250 -2.80 -9.98 0.22
N ASN A 251 -2.58 -10.36 1.49
CA ASN A 251 -1.26 -10.53 2.09
C ASN A 251 -0.98 -12.02 2.32
N ASN A 252 0.30 -12.38 2.44
CA ASN A 252 0.73 -13.72 2.76
C ASN A 252 1.65 -13.67 4.00
N PRO A 253 1.29 -14.38 5.10
CA PRO A 253 2.10 -14.41 6.32
C PRO A 253 3.56 -14.83 6.08
N ASP A 254 3.79 -15.80 5.19
CA ASP A 254 5.12 -16.33 4.91
C ASP A 254 6.01 -15.34 4.13
N ARG A 255 5.40 -14.36 3.44
CA ARG A 255 6.07 -13.34 2.62
C ARG A 255 5.77 -11.91 3.07
N GLN A 256 5.30 -11.76 4.28
CA GLN A 256 4.81 -10.49 4.84
C GLN A 256 5.80 -9.32 4.68
N ASN A 257 7.09 -9.56 4.88
CA ASN A 257 8.10 -8.49 4.79
C ASN A 257 8.25 -7.91 3.37
N ILE A 258 7.93 -8.68 2.34
CA ILE A 258 8.02 -8.26 0.94
C ILE A 258 6.66 -7.72 0.49
N TYR A 259 5.62 -8.51 0.69
CA TYR A 259 4.28 -8.10 0.27
C TYR A 259 3.77 -6.92 1.09
N GLY A 260 4.10 -6.85 2.38
CA GLY A 260 3.79 -5.69 3.22
C GLY A 260 4.34 -4.36 2.67
N ALA A 261 5.51 -4.39 2.01
CA ALA A 261 6.06 -3.19 1.38
C ALA A 261 5.24 -2.77 0.14
N ALA A 262 4.88 -3.72 -0.73
CA ALA A 262 4.01 -3.44 -1.86
C ALA A 262 2.62 -2.95 -1.40
N LEU A 263 2.03 -3.63 -0.41
CA LEU A 263 0.72 -3.28 0.15
C LEU A 263 0.73 -1.90 0.82
N GLY A 264 1.80 -1.56 1.53
CA GLY A 264 1.97 -0.22 2.10
C GLY A 264 1.94 0.87 1.03
N LEU A 265 2.58 0.64 -0.12
CA LEU A 265 2.55 1.56 -1.25
C LEU A 265 1.13 1.69 -1.84
N TYR A 266 0.42 0.58 -2.08
CA TYR A 266 -0.98 0.63 -2.53
C TYR A 266 -1.85 1.41 -1.55
N ASN A 267 -1.73 1.11 -0.25
CA ASN A 267 -2.55 1.74 0.78
C ASN A 267 -2.31 3.23 0.87
N SER A 268 -1.06 3.69 0.88
CA SER A 268 -0.77 5.12 0.93
C SER A 268 -1.35 5.86 -0.27
N ARG A 269 -1.31 5.27 -1.46
CA ARG A 269 -1.90 5.85 -2.66
C ARG A 269 -3.43 5.84 -2.63
N ILE A 270 -4.04 4.73 -2.23
CA ILE A 270 -5.50 4.63 -2.09
C ILE A 270 -6.02 5.66 -1.11
N VAL A 271 -5.44 5.75 0.09
CA VAL A 271 -5.85 6.70 1.13
C VAL A 271 -5.84 8.14 0.61
N LYS A 272 -4.82 8.53 -0.15
CA LYS A 272 -4.72 9.86 -0.75
C LYS A 272 -5.80 10.10 -1.80
N LEU A 273 -6.15 9.10 -2.58
CA LEU A 273 -7.14 9.22 -3.66
C LEU A 273 -8.57 9.21 -3.16
N ILE A 274 -8.88 8.39 -2.15
CA ILE A 274 -10.26 8.27 -1.63
C ILE A 274 -10.65 9.38 -0.66
N ASN A 275 -9.68 9.99 0.01
CA ASN A 275 -9.90 11.00 1.03
C ASN A 275 -10.02 12.41 0.44
N LYS A 276 -10.83 12.55 -0.61
CA LYS A 276 -11.09 13.79 -1.34
C LYS A 276 -12.57 14.16 -1.29
N LYS A 277 -12.86 15.47 -1.40
CA LYS A 277 -14.23 15.96 -1.53
C LYS A 277 -14.84 15.55 -2.88
N GLY A 278 -16.16 15.36 -2.91
CA GLY A 278 -16.87 15.02 -4.16
C GLY A 278 -16.90 13.53 -4.50
N MET A 279 -16.10 12.72 -3.83
CA MET A 279 -16.08 11.27 -4.03
C MET A 279 -17.28 10.57 -3.37
N LEU A 280 -17.54 9.33 -3.81
CA LEU A 280 -18.60 8.51 -3.23
C LEU A 280 -18.21 8.08 -1.80
N LYS A 281 -19.25 7.73 -1.00
CA LYS A 281 -19.03 7.08 0.30
C LYS A 281 -18.21 5.80 0.12
N SER A 282 -17.21 5.62 0.94
CA SER A 282 -16.32 4.45 0.85
C SER A 282 -15.96 3.92 2.23
N SER A 283 -15.40 2.71 2.24
CA SER A 283 -14.90 2.07 3.46
C SER A 283 -13.50 1.50 3.21
N VAL A 284 -12.64 1.62 4.21
CA VAL A 284 -11.33 1.00 4.27
C VAL A 284 -11.35 0.00 5.41
N ILE A 285 -11.19 -1.28 5.11
CA ILE A 285 -11.12 -2.35 6.11
C ILE A 285 -9.74 -2.97 6.04
N ILE A 286 -8.99 -2.89 7.12
CA ILE A 286 -7.64 -3.45 7.25
C ILE A 286 -7.69 -4.53 8.32
N ASP A 287 -7.57 -5.77 7.91
CA ASP A 287 -7.38 -6.89 8.80
C ASP A 287 -5.89 -7.05 9.10
N GLU A 288 -5.54 -7.21 10.37
CA GLU A 288 -4.17 -7.33 10.87
C GLU A 288 -3.28 -6.10 10.52
N LEU A 289 -3.71 -4.91 10.94
CA LEU A 289 -3.03 -3.62 10.68
C LEU A 289 -1.51 -3.63 10.94
N PRO A 290 -0.95 -4.24 12.02
CA PRO A 290 0.48 -4.23 12.28
C PRO A 290 1.34 -4.89 11.18
N THR A 291 0.74 -5.68 10.31
CA THR A 291 1.47 -6.33 9.21
C THR A 291 1.87 -5.38 8.09
N ILE A 292 1.20 -4.24 7.99
CA ILE A 292 1.34 -3.27 6.91
C ILE A 292 1.57 -1.89 7.52
N TYR A 293 2.68 -1.24 7.17
CA TYR A 293 2.91 0.16 7.50
C TYR A 293 2.58 1.05 6.31
N PHE A 294 1.82 2.13 6.52
CA PHE A 294 1.66 3.19 5.54
C PHE A 294 1.47 4.55 6.21
N LYS A 295 2.13 5.54 5.63
CA LYS A 295 2.09 6.91 6.12
C LYS A 295 0.70 7.52 5.92
N GLY A 296 0.25 8.30 6.89
CA GLY A 296 -1.00 9.07 6.78
C GLY A 296 -2.25 8.34 7.25
N LEU A 297 -2.12 7.19 7.92
CA LEU A 297 -3.25 6.49 8.53
C LEU A 297 -3.94 7.36 9.59
N ASP A 298 -3.17 8.04 10.42
CA ASP A 298 -3.64 8.98 11.42
C ASP A 298 -4.44 10.13 10.80
N ASN A 299 -3.90 10.71 9.73
CA ASN A 299 -4.58 11.77 8.98
C ASN A 299 -5.87 11.25 8.31
N LEU A 300 -5.83 10.04 7.74
CA LEU A 300 -7.05 9.42 7.20
C LEU A 300 -8.13 9.34 8.29
N ILE A 301 -7.82 8.77 9.46
CA ILE A 301 -8.80 8.59 10.54
C ILE A 301 -9.36 9.95 10.98
N ALA A 302 -8.51 10.97 11.12
CA ALA A 302 -8.90 12.30 11.54
C ALA A 302 -9.82 13.01 10.52
N THR A 303 -9.60 12.83 9.22
CA THR A 303 -10.28 13.58 8.15
C THR A 303 -11.33 12.77 7.39
N ALA A 304 -11.31 11.45 7.50
CA ALA A 304 -12.17 10.51 6.78
C ALA A 304 -13.67 10.84 6.89
N ARG A 305 -14.11 11.28 8.09
CA ARG A 305 -15.52 11.62 8.33
C ARG A 305 -16.03 12.71 7.38
N SER A 306 -15.26 13.77 7.15
CA SER A 306 -15.65 14.89 6.28
C SER A 306 -15.73 14.46 4.81
N ASN A 307 -14.97 13.45 4.42
CA ASN A 307 -14.92 12.89 3.08
C ASN A 307 -15.76 11.61 2.92
N LYS A 308 -16.56 11.26 3.95
CA LYS A 308 -17.47 10.11 3.96
C LYS A 308 -16.75 8.77 3.75
N VAL A 309 -15.56 8.63 4.34
CA VAL A 309 -14.79 7.40 4.36
C VAL A 309 -14.91 6.76 5.74
N ALA A 310 -15.42 5.54 5.81
CA ALA A 310 -15.41 4.74 7.02
C ALA A 310 -14.10 3.94 7.10
N VAL A 311 -13.51 3.88 8.29
CA VAL A 311 -12.26 3.15 8.53
C VAL A 311 -12.48 2.09 9.59
N CYS A 312 -12.13 0.83 9.28
CA CYS A 312 -12.16 -0.29 10.20
C CYS A 312 -10.76 -0.92 10.25
N LEU A 313 -10.17 -0.95 11.44
CA LEU A 313 -8.82 -1.44 11.67
C LEU A 313 -8.87 -2.63 12.63
N GLY A 314 -8.38 -3.79 12.17
CA GLY A 314 -8.25 -5.00 12.97
C GLY A 314 -6.81 -5.23 13.41
N PHE A 315 -6.62 -5.63 14.67
CA PHE A 315 -5.34 -6.11 15.19
C PHE A 315 -5.56 -6.92 16.48
N GLN A 316 -4.59 -7.76 16.83
CA GLN A 316 -4.73 -8.68 17.96
C GLN A 316 -4.26 -8.06 19.28
N ASP A 317 -3.19 -7.26 19.24
CA ASP A 317 -2.58 -6.69 20.44
C ASP A 317 -2.01 -5.29 20.16
N PHE A 318 -2.21 -4.38 21.12
CA PHE A 318 -1.72 -3.02 21.02
C PHE A 318 -0.18 -2.92 20.98
N SER A 319 0.52 -3.84 21.64
CA SER A 319 1.98 -3.89 21.60
C SER A 319 2.55 -4.15 20.22
N GLN A 320 1.83 -4.91 19.39
CA GLN A 320 2.21 -5.12 17.98
C GLN A 320 2.09 -3.82 17.18
N LEU A 321 1.03 -3.04 17.42
CA LEU A 321 0.86 -1.75 16.78
C LEU A 321 1.97 -0.78 17.18
N VAL A 322 2.33 -0.73 18.46
CA VAL A 322 3.43 0.09 18.98
C VAL A 322 4.77 -0.31 18.36
N ARG A 323 5.03 -1.61 18.25
CA ARG A 323 6.26 -2.12 17.62
C ARG A 323 6.43 -1.67 16.18
N ASP A 324 5.35 -1.72 15.38
CA ASP A 324 5.41 -1.54 13.92
C ASP A 324 5.15 -0.10 13.47
N TYR A 325 4.39 0.69 14.25
CA TYR A 325 4.08 2.10 13.97
C TYR A 325 4.84 3.08 14.87
N GLY A 326 5.40 2.61 15.98
CA GLY A 326 5.95 3.46 17.05
C GLY A 326 4.88 3.90 18.04
N ASP A 327 5.33 4.27 19.26
CA ASP A 327 4.43 4.59 20.38
C ASP A 327 3.53 5.80 20.09
N LYS A 328 4.08 6.83 19.44
CA LYS A 328 3.32 8.06 19.13
C LYS A 328 2.19 7.81 18.15
N GLU A 329 2.48 7.18 17.01
CA GLU A 329 1.47 6.89 15.97
C GLU A 329 0.41 5.89 16.48
N ALA A 330 0.83 4.85 17.19
CA ALA A 330 -0.08 3.88 17.78
C ALA A 330 -1.08 4.54 18.76
N LYS A 331 -0.61 5.46 19.62
CA LYS A 331 -1.46 6.23 20.51
C LYS A 331 -2.41 7.17 19.77
N VAL A 332 -1.95 7.82 18.71
CA VAL A 332 -2.81 8.67 17.87
C VAL A 332 -3.93 7.84 17.26
N VAL A 333 -3.63 6.70 16.68
CA VAL A 333 -4.65 5.78 16.11
C VAL A 333 -5.67 5.40 17.19
N MET A 334 -5.23 4.94 18.35
CA MET A 334 -6.12 4.54 19.45
C MET A 334 -6.99 5.67 19.98
N ASN A 335 -6.47 6.89 20.06
CA ASN A 335 -7.20 8.04 20.58
C ASN A 335 -8.20 8.63 19.58
N THR A 336 -7.94 8.47 18.28
CA THR A 336 -8.75 9.08 17.22
C THR A 336 -9.94 8.20 16.83
N VAL A 337 -9.85 6.87 17.00
CA VAL A 337 -10.97 5.97 16.71
C VAL A 337 -12.14 6.18 17.67
N GLY A 338 -13.34 6.37 17.11
CA GLY A 338 -14.55 6.62 17.89
C GLY A 338 -15.14 5.37 18.55
N ASN A 339 -15.09 4.23 17.86
CA ASN A 339 -15.65 2.97 18.33
C ASN A 339 -14.57 1.91 18.42
N ILE A 340 -14.57 1.14 19.51
CA ILE A 340 -13.67 0.00 19.71
C ILE A 340 -14.54 -1.22 20.04
N PHE A 341 -14.32 -2.28 19.27
CA PHE A 341 -14.89 -3.61 19.54
C PHE A 341 -13.74 -4.51 19.99
N SER A 342 -13.85 -5.08 21.19
CA SER A 342 -12.82 -5.94 21.74
C SER A 342 -13.44 -7.24 22.24
N GLY A 343 -12.82 -8.36 21.85
CA GLY A 343 -13.03 -9.64 22.49
C GLY A 343 -12.23 -9.76 23.80
N GLN A 344 -11.79 -10.95 24.15
CA GLN A 344 -10.94 -11.19 25.30
C GLN A 344 -9.52 -10.67 25.01
N VAL A 345 -9.05 -9.74 25.83
CA VAL A 345 -7.69 -9.16 25.77
C VAL A 345 -7.03 -9.25 27.15
N VAL A 346 -5.71 -9.26 27.17
CA VAL A 346 -4.88 -9.36 28.38
C VAL A 346 -3.80 -8.29 28.40
N GLY A 347 -3.13 -8.13 29.54
CA GLY A 347 -1.94 -7.27 29.67
C GLY A 347 -2.23 -5.79 29.46
N GLU A 348 -1.36 -5.11 28.72
CA GLU A 348 -1.41 -3.66 28.52
C GLU A 348 -2.62 -3.24 27.67
N THR A 349 -3.02 -4.05 26.70
CA THR A 349 -4.23 -3.81 25.89
C THR A 349 -5.47 -3.75 26.77
N ALA A 350 -5.64 -4.70 27.71
CA ALA A 350 -6.75 -4.69 28.66
C ALA A 350 -6.74 -3.46 29.56
N LYS A 351 -5.55 -3.04 30.02
CA LYS A 351 -5.39 -1.83 30.83
C LYS A 351 -5.78 -0.58 30.07
N THR A 352 -5.28 -0.40 28.86
CA THR A 352 -5.58 0.75 27.99
C THR A 352 -7.09 0.85 27.69
N LEU A 353 -7.75 -0.28 27.42
CA LEU A 353 -9.20 -0.30 27.20
C LEU A 353 -9.97 0.05 28.48
N SER A 354 -9.56 -0.49 29.64
CA SER A 354 -10.17 -0.19 30.94
C SER A 354 -10.06 1.30 31.30
N GLU A 355 -8.92 1.91 31.05
CA GLU A 355 -8.70 3.34 31.31
C GLU A 355 -9.63 4.24 30.45
N ARG A 356 -10.02 3.77 29.26
CA ARG A 356 -10.94 4.50 28.38
C ARG A 356 -12.39 4.57 28.93
N PHE A 357 -12.81 3.61 29.74
CA PHE A 357 -14.10 3.62 30.41
C PHE A 357 -14.08 4.50 31.67
N GLY A 358 -12.92 4.90 32.14
CA GLY A 358 -12.76 5.67 33.39
C GLY A 358 -12.87 4.79 34.65
N LYS A 359 -12.59 5.43 35.80
CA LYS A 359 -12.69 4.76 37.11
C LYS A 359 -14.08 4.92 37.68
N VAL A 360 -14.76 3.81 37.97
CA VAL A 360 -16.04 3.81 38.69
C VAL A 360 -15.74 3.66 40.19
N LEU A 361 -16.12 4.67 41.01
CA LEU A 361 -16.07 4.59 42.46
C LEU A 361 -17.21 3.69 42.95
N GLN A 362 -16.90 2.46 43.32
CA GLN A 362 -17.84 1.62 44.07
C GLN A 362 -17.79 1.93 45.57
N LYS A 363 -18.87 2.50 46.11
CA LYS A 363 -19.06 2.53 47.57
C LYS A 363 -19.45 1.12 48.03
N ARG A 364 -18.54 0.39 48.66
CA ARG A 364 -18.89 -0.82 49.42
C ARG A 364 -19.32 -0.38 50.83
N GLN A 365 -20.56 -0.63 51.20
CA GLN A 365 -20.99 -0.65 52.59
C GLN A 365 -20.66 -2.02 53.17
N SER A 366 -19.77 -2.08 54.15
CA SER A 366 -19.61 -3.25 55.00
C SER A 366 -20.77 -3.24 56.00
N ILE A 367 -21.63 -4.22 55.94
CA ILE A 367 -22.62 -4.47 56.99
C ILE A 367 -21.87 -5.34 58.02
N SER A 368 -21.58 -4.74 59.20
CA SER A 368 -21.08 -5.41 60.37
C SER A 368 -22.24 -5.96 61.19
#